data_17708505ff1d9916f853775f9546612a
#
_entry.id   17708505ff1d9916f853775f9546612a
#
_cell.length_a   1.000
_cell.length_b   1.000
_cell.length_c   1.000
_cell.angle_alpha   90.00
_cell.angle_beta   90.00
_cell.angle_gamma   90.00
#
_symmetry.space_group_name_H-M   'P 1'
#
loop_
_entity.id
_entity.type
_entity.pdbx_description
1 polymer ?
#
loop_
_entity_poly.entity_id
_entity_poly.type
_entity_poly.pdbx_seq_one_letter_code
_entity_poly.pdbx_strand_id
1 'polypeptide(L)'
;MRGDFESFRSRARAFLAQFPDDPSIVIGDREGRQVFNSSRPVDEPLPPRTVRGNRDEVFRTRKPVFSELFTGSVSNRPIVTVTVPVFRNGEVVYDLSFNPPLEIFQRIIEQQKPNDEWTISIFDQQGANFARVPNPETTIGRHASPSLFSVMFSAKEGQARTTSLEGVPLLTAFVHSDLIRWIPAAGIAEKTLVAPVVRTFLLTAAIGIAMLGIGLAFAIRMATTIARAETLHELLIDEINHRVKNTLATVQSLASQTFRSGTDAASRNKFDARLASLGRAHDVLSAKKWEGADIGEVVAATLEPFASASPHRIAFDGASVPMSSRAVVMLSLVLHELATNAAKYGALSVPVGRVAVSWTLEPHDTVKLNWRESGGPPVGKPDRVGFGSTLIEKGFTAQMGGSATLRYERDGLTCALEFPPH
;
A
#
# COMPACT_ATOMS: atom_id res chain seq x y z
N MET A 1 -58.79 42.63 53.34
CA MET A 1 -59.46 42.23 52.12
C MET A 1 -59.09 40.81 51.79
N ARG A 2 -59.98 39.85 52.07
CA ARG A 2 -59.78 38.47 51.49
C ARG A 2 -60.02 38.61 50.00
N GLY A 3 -58.97 38.41 49.18
CA GLY A 3 -59.13 38.37 47.75
C GLY A 3 -60.13 37.28 47.40
N ASP A 4 -60.87 37.49 46.33
CA ASP A 4 -61.78 36.48 45.80
C ASP A 4 -61.02 35.33 45.14
N PHE A 5 -60.51 34.44 45.99
CA PHE A 5 -59.76 33.26 45.55
C PHE A 5 -60.66 32.15 44.97
N GLU A 6 -61.97 32.25 45.07
CA GLU A 6 -62.93 31.31 44.46
C GLU A 6 -62.90 31.40 42.93
N SER A 7 -63.01 32.58 42.38
CA SER A 7 -62.90 32.84 40.96
C SER A 7 -61.50 32.46 40.44
N PHE A 8 -60.45 32.70 41.22
CA PHE A 8 -59.11 32.28 40.87
C PHE A 8 -58.95 30.76 40.89
N ARG A 9 -59.55 30.04 41.82
CA ARG A 9 -59.54 28.59 41.96
C ARG A 9 -60.09 27.91 40.70
N SER A 10 -61.19 28.40 40.15
CA SER A 10 -61.76 27.86 38.92
C SER A 10 -60.80 27.96 37.74
N ARG A 11 -60.15 29.12 37.58
CA ARG A 11 -59.19 29.38 36.52
C ARG A 11 -57.88 28.55 36.73
N ALA A 12 -57.43 28.47 37.98
CA ALA A 12 -56.29 27.66 38.32
C ALA A 12 -56.53 26.18 38.01
N ARG A 13 -57.72 25.64 38.33
CA ARG A 13 -58.07 24.25 37.98
C ARG A 13 -58.10 24.04 36.47
N ALA A 14 -58.67 24.93 35.69
CA ALA A 14 -58.70 24.84 34.24
C ALA A 14 -57.29 24.87 33.61
N PHE A 15 -56.39 25.69 34.19
CA PHE A 15 -54.96 25.70 33.79
C PHE A 15 -54.25 24.41 34.16
N LEU A 16 -54.42 23.97 35.40
CA LEU A 16 -53.73 22.74 35.90
C LEU A 16 -54.21 21.47 35.19
N ALA A 17 -55.46 21.43 34.75
CA ALA A 17 -56.01 20.30 33.97
C ALA A 17 -55.29 20.07 32.62
N GLN A 18 -54.52 21.02 32.15
CA GLN A 18 -53.71 20.87 30.93
C GLN A 18 -52.42 20.10 31.18
N PHE A 19 -52.03 19.89 32.42
CA PHE A 19 -50.81 19.19 32.80
C PHE A 19 -51.20 17.89 33.50
N PRO A 20 -50.59 16.76 33.12
CA PRO A 20 -50.74 15.50 33.85
C PRO A 20 -49.94 15.57 35.19
N ASP A 21 -50.10 14.52 35.99
CA ASP A 21 -49.24 14.25 37.17
C ASP A 21 -49.38 15.28 38.34
N ASP A 22 -50.59 15.83 38.50
CA ASP A 22 -51.01 16.63 39.67
C ASP A 22 -50.14 17.88 39.97
N PRO A 23 -50.00 18.81 39.02
CA PRO A 23 -49.35 20.08 39.26
C PRO A 23 -50.10 20.94 40.28
N SER A 24 -49.40 21.85 40.96
CA SER A 24 -50.04 22.72 41.90
C SER A 24 -49.67 24.21 41.76
N ILE A 25 -50.60 25.07 42.15
CA ILE A 25 -50.41 26.51 42.27
C ILE A 25 -50.54 26.92 43.71
N VAL A 26 -49.57 27.71 44.18
CA VAL A 26 -49.51 28.25 45.52
C VAL A 26 -49.39 29.78 45.41
N ILE A 27 -50.16 30.53 46.20
CA ILE A 27 -50.00 31.98 46.34
C ILE A 27 -49.57 32.29 47.77
N GLY A 28 -48.50 33.08 47.90
CA GLY A 28 -48.00 33.57 49.17
C GLY A 28 -48.11 35.07 49.32
N ASP A 29 -48.28 35.54 50.53
CA ASP A 29 -48.19 36.95 50.87
C ASP A 29 -46.73 37.37 51.18
N ARG A 30 -46.54 38.66 51.44
CA ARG A 30 -45.23 39.22 51.76
C ARG A 30 -44.65 38.70 53.05
N GLU A 31 -45.50 38.26 54.00
CA GLU A 31 -45.13 37.67 55.32
C GLU A 31 -44.76 36.17 55.18
N GLY A 32 -44.99 35.56 54.04
CA GLY A 32 -44.66 34.17 53.76
C GLY A 32 -45.76 33.19 54.12
N ARG A 33 -46.94 33.66 54.36
CA ARG A 33 -48.10 32.80 54.57
C ARG A 33 -48.67 32.37 53.25
N GLN A 34 -49.07 31.10 53.16
CA GLN A 34 -49.84 30.65 51.99
C GLN A 34 -51.26 31.21 52.10
N VAL A 35 -51.68 31.96 51.11
CA VAL A 35 -53.09 32.50 51.07
C VAL A 35 -53.98 31.70 50.10
N PHE A 36 -53.33 30.87 49.25
CA PHE A 36 -54.00 29.96 48.35
C PHE A 36 -53.13 28.76 48.08
N ASN A 37 -53.71 27.55 48.01
CA ASN A 37 -53.07 26.34 47.52
C ASN A 37 -54.07 25.49 46.76
N SER A 38 -53.79 25.16 45.48
CA SER A 38 -54.72 24.41 44.66
C SER A 38 -54.94 22.96 45.09
N SER A 39 -53.98 22.39 45.84
CA SER A 39 -54.02 21.00 46.31
C SER A 39 -54.76 20.88 47.66
N ARG A 40 -55.30 21.96 48.25
CA ARG A 40 -56.02 21.96 49.50
C ARG A 40 -57.39 22.57 49.39
N PRO A 41 -58.39 22.10 50.15
CA PRO A 41 -59.69 22.78 50.30
C PRO A 41 -59.51 24.18 50.83
N VAL A 42 -60.54 25.06 50.62
CA VAL A 42 -60.48 26.46 51.00
C VAL A 42 -60.43 26.63 52.54
N ASP A 43 -61.12 25.72 53.25
CA ASP A 43 -61.31 25.81 54.69
C ASP A 43 -60.24 25.13 55.54
N GLU A 44 -59.25 24.48 54.88
CA GLU A 44 -58.13 23.88 55.60
C GLU A 44 -57.03 24.91 55.88
N PRO A 45 -56.41 24.84 57.07
CA PRO A 45 -55.26 25.68 57.44
C PRO A 45 -54.10 25.31 56.48
N LEU A 46 -53.50 26.30 55.87
CA LEU A 46 -52.35 26.10 55.00
C LEU A 46 -51.05 26.09 55.83
N PRO A 47 -50.15 25.11 55.58
CA PRO A 47 -48.87 25.10 56.28
C PRO A 47 -47.96 26.25 55.85
N PRO A 48 -46.99 26.66 56.68
CA PRO A 48 -45.99 27.63 56.24
C PRO A 48 -45.20 27.11 54.99
N ARG A 49 -44.69 28.04 54.24
CA ARG A 49 -43.85 27.68 53.06
C ARG A 49 -42.54 27.09 53.51
N THR A 50 -42.10 26.05 52.82
CA THR A 50 -40.83 25.35 53.08
C THR A 50 -39.64 26.19 52.63
N VAL A 51 -39.77 26.90 51.45
CA VAL A 51 -38.69 27.66 50.84
C VAL A 51 -38.99 29.15 50.91
N ARG A 52 -38.29 29.86 51.80
CA ARG A 52 -38.43 31.30 51.99
C ARG A 52 -37.62 32.13 51.00
N GLY A 53 -36.45 31.64 50.56
CA GLY A 53 -35.49 32.36 49.71
C GLY A 53 -36.07 32.83 48.34
N ASN A 54 -36.86 31.98 47.70
CA ASN A 54 -37.48 32.33 46.41
C ASN A 54 -38.48 33.48 46.53
N ARG A 55 -39.26 33.50 47.60
CA ARG A 55 -40.16 34.59 47.90
C ARG A 55 -39.41 35.91 48.07
N ASP A 56 -38.41 35.93 48.95
CA ASP A 56 -37.66 37.14 49.23
C ASP A 56 -36.98 37.67 47.97
N GLU A 57 -36.51 36.78 47.09
CA GLU A 57 -35.93 37.15 45.82
C GLU A 57 -36.98 37.73 44.86
N VAL A 58 -38.19 37.15 44.73
CA VAL A 58 -39.26 37.64 43.90
C VAL A 58 -39.70 39.01 44.32
N PHE A 59 -39.94 39.25 45.62
CA PHE A 59 -40.34 40.56 46.15
C PHE A 59 -39.24 41.62 45.98
N ARG A 60 -37.99 41.22 46.10
CA ARG A 60 -36.82 42.11 45.93
C ARG A 60 -36.55 42.44 44.47
N THR A 61 -36.55 41.41 43.58
CA THR A 61 -36.11 41.56 42.18
C THR A 61 -37.26 41.94 41.25
N ARG A 62 -38.52 41.69 41.66
CA ARG A 62 -39.73 41.86 40.86
C ARG A 62 -39.71 41.03 39.57
N LYS A 63 -38.95 39.93 39.54
CA LYS A 63 -38.74 39.03 38.37
C LYS A 63 -39.13 37.60 38.76
N PRO A 64 -39.42 36.74 37.75
CA PRO A 64 -39.60 35.32 38.00
C PRO A 64 -38.37 34.72 38.66
N VAL A 65 -38.57 33.76 39.55
CA VAL A 65 -37.50 32.99 40.26
C VAL A 65 -37.80 31.53 40.12
N PHE A 66 -36.75 30.76 39.84
CA PHE A 66 -36.79 29.30 39.71
C PHE A 66 -36.11 28.69 40.94
N SER A 67 -36.78 27.73 41.60
CA SER A 67 -36.27 27.17 42.82
C SER A 67 -35.19 26.10 42.58
N GLU A 68 -34.47 25.82 43.64
CA GLU A 68 -33.78 24.55 43.81
C GLU A 68 -34.78 23.42 44.06
N LEU A 69 -34.32 22.18 44.02
CA LEU A 69 -35.12 21.01 44.37
C LEU A 69 -35.39 21.01 45.86
N PHE A 70 -36.63 20.88 46.29
CA PHE A 70 -36.98 20.79 47.70
C PHE A 70 -38.20 19.89 47.92
N THR A 71 -38.43 19.49 49.18
CA THR A 71 -39.62 18.72 49.52
C THR A 71 -40.79 19.66 49.79
N GLY A 72 -41.85 19.49 49.00
CA GLY A 72 -43.08 20.28 49.16
C GLY A 72 -43.78 20.03 50.47
N SER A 73 -44.19 21.12 51.19
CA SER A 73 -44.83 21.03 52.51
C SER A 73 -46.22 20.38 52.50
N VAL A 74 -46.86 20.32 51.35
CA VAL A 74 -48.19 19.71 51.19
C VAL A 74 -48.10 18.36 50.46
N SER A 75 -47.29 18.28 49.40
CA SER A 75 -47.17 17.08 48.60
C SER A 75 -46.27 16.02 49.25
N ASN A 76 -45.41 16.43 50.16
CA ASN A 76 -44.33 15.60 50.74
C ASN A 76 -43.47 14.86 49.68
N ARG A 77 -43.34 15.46 48.50
CA ARG A 77 -42.56 14.95 47.36
C ARG A 77 -41.51 15.96 46.95
N PRO A 78 -40.42 15.52 46.29
CA PRO A 78 -39.49 16.43 45.67
C PRO A 78 -40.19 17.26 44.60
N ILE A 79 -40.02 18.58 44.60
CA ILE A 79 -40.59 19.51 43.64
C ILE A 79 -39.59 20.62 43.30
N VAL A 80 -39.74 21.21 42.13
CA VAL A 80 -39.19 22.49 41.77
C VAL A 80 -40.35 23.49 41.60
N THR A 81 -40.10 24.77 41.71
CA THR A 81 -41.16 25.79 41.54
C THR A 81 -40.70 26.95 40.68
N VAL A 82 -41.63 27.46 39.91
CA VAL A 82 -41.49 28.70 39.19
C VAL A 82 -42.37 29.74 39.89
N THR A 83 -41.74 30.74 40.48
CA THR A 83 -42.42 31.77 41.24
C THR A 83 -42.41 33.11 40.48
N VAL A 84 -43.56 33.69 40.30
CA VAL A 84 -43.72 34.99 39.60
C VAL A 84 -44.32 36.04 40.53
N PRO A 85 -43.96 37.33 40.41
CA PRO A 85 -44.54 38.42 41.15
C PRO A 85 -45.95 38.73 40.68
N VAL A 86 -46.89 38.96 41.62
CA VAL A 86 -48.24 39.46 41.34
C VAL A 86 -48.31 40.92 41.74
N PHE A 87 -48.51 41.76 40.76
CA PHE A 87 -48.57 43.25 40.96
C PHE A 87 -49.97 43.75 41.22
N ARG A 88 -50.06 44.73 42.12
CA ARG A 88 -51.25 45.57 42.32
C ARG A 88 -50.80 47.01 42.55
N ASN A 89 -51.30 47.93 41.78
CA ASN A 89 -50.91 49.35 41.84
C ASN A 89 -49.37 49.57 41.78
N GLY A 90 -48.67 48.79 40.97
CA GLY A 90 -47.23 48.88 40.78
C GLY A 90 -46.37 48.20 41.91
N GLU A 91 -46.98 47.70 42.94
CA GLU A 91 -46.32 46.97 44.03
C GLU A 91 -46.57 45.47 43.94
N VAL A 92 -45.57 44.66 44.31
CA VAL A 92 -45.71 43.21 44.44
C VAL A 92 -46.45 42.91 45.71
N VAL A 93 -47.67 42.40 45.58
CA VAL A 93 -48.55 42.08 46.72
C VAL A 93 -48.58 40.62 47.08
N TYR A 94 -48.39 39.76 46.08
CA TYR A 94 -48.30 38.31 46.23
C TYR A 94 -47.20 37.74 45.33
N ASP A 95 -46.76 36.57 45.70
CA ASP A 95 -46.03 35.69 44.78
C ASP A 95 -46.94 34.53 44.37
N LEU A 96 -46.93 34.19 43.08
CA LEU A 96 -47.59 33.03 42.54
C LEU A 96 -46.55 31.99 42.13
N SER A 97 -46.63 30.83 42.76
CA SER A 97 -45.73 29.71 42.52
C SER A 97 -46.48 28.61 41.78
N PHE A 98 -45.97 28.21 40.62
CA PHE A 98 -46.35 26.98 39.89
C PHE A 98 -45.36 25.89 40.19
N ASN A 99 -45.84 24.72 40.62
CA ASN A 99 -45.05 23.55 40.91
C ASN A 99 -45.35 22.52 39.83
N PRO A 100 -44.53 22.46 38.74
CA PRO A 100 -44.64 21.44 37.72
C PRO A 100 -44.27 20.09 38.32
N PRO A 101 -44.97 19.00 37.95
CA PRO A 101 -44.50 17.64 38.25
C PRO A 101 -43.13 17.36 37.64
N LEU A 102 -42.26 16.67 38.35
CA LEU A 102 -40.93 16.35 37.83
C LEU A 102 -41.01 15.41 36.59
N GLU A 103 -42.07 14.66 36.48
CA GLU A 103 -42.40 13.79 35.37
C GLU A 103 -42.49 14.52 34.03
N ILE A 104 -42.79 15.80 34.02
CA ILE A 104 -42.77 16.63 32.80
C ILE A 104 -41.35 16.76 32.28
N PHE A 105 -40.39 17.07 33.13
CA PHE A 105 -38.99 17.17 32.77
C PHE A 105 -38.43 15.82 32.39
N GLN A 106 -38.85 14.78 33.08
CA GLN A 106 -38.46 13.41 32.77
C GLN A 106 -38.90 13.01 31.36
N ARG A 107 -40.16 13.27 30.99
CA ARG A 107 -40.67 13.02 29.64
C ARG A 107 -39.94 13.83 28.55
N ILE A 108 -39.63 15.09 28.85
CA ILE A 108 -38.87 15.94 27.90
C ILE A 108 -37.50 15.34 27.61
N ILE A 109 -36.73 14.96 28.62
CA ILE A 109 -35.40 14.40 28.42
C ILE A 109 -35.46 13.01 27.79
N GLU A 110 -36.48 12.20 28.06
CA GLU A 110 -36.71 10.90 27.40
C GLU A 110 -37.00 11.04 25.92
N GLN A 111 -37.84 12.02 25.55
CA GLN A 111 -38.15 12.32 24.14
C GLN A 111 -36.95 12.90 23.38
N GLN A 112 -36.06 13.61 24.05
CA GLN A 112 -34.86 14.20 23.45
C GLN A 112 -33.66 13.23 23.43
N LYS A 113 -33.74 12.11 24.13
CA LYS A 113 -32.67 11.13 24.19
C LYS A 113 -32.46 10.45 22.83
N PRO A 114 -31.28 10.53 22.22
CA PRO A 114 -31.04 9.93 20.90
C PRO A 114 -31.12 8.40 20.91
N ASN A 115 -30.62 7.76 21.96
CA ASN A 115 -30.65 6.31 22.18
C ASN A 115 -30.37 5.99 23.66
N ASP A 116 -30.35 4.70 24.01
CA ASP A 116 -30.17 4.24 25.39
C ASP A 116 -28.77 4.40 25.98
N GLU A 117 -27.80 4.81 25.18
CA GLU A 117 -26.42 5.03 25.61
C GLU A 117 -26.17 6.43 26.18
N TRP A 118 -27.16 7.31 26.07
CA TRP A 118 -27.09 8.66 26.62
C TRP A 118 -27.58 8.72 28.04
N THR A 119 -26.85 9.47 28.87
CA THR A 119 -27.25 9.89 30.18
C THR A 119 -27.58 11.37 30.13
N ILE A 120 -28.85 11.73 30.31
CA ILE A 120 -29.28 13.13 30.33
C ILE A 120 -29.81 13.45 31.72
N SER A 121 -29.40 14.58 32.27
CA SER A 121 -29.80 15.03 33.59
C SER A 121 -30.11 16.52 33.60
N ILE A 122 -31.01 16.95 34.47
CA ILE A 122 -31.21 18.36 34.78
C ILE A 122 -30.93 18.56 36.25
N PHE A 123 -30.01 19.46 36.53
CA PHE A 123 -29.62 19.81 37.91
C PHE A 123 -30.12 21.19 38.28
N ASP A 124 -30.38 21.39 39.55
CA ASP A 124 -30.62 22.71 40.09
C ASP A 124 -29.32 23.49 40.32
N GLN A 125 -29.45 24.69 40.90
CA GLN A 125 -28.31 25.59 41.17
C GLN A 125 -27.29 25.02 42.19
N GLN A 126 -27.67 24.03 42.99
CA GLN A 126 -26.79 23.35 43.93
C GLN A 126 -26.24 22.03 43.40
N GLY A 127 -26.62 21.65 42.18
CA GLY A 127 -26.19 20.42 41.55
C GLY A 127 -27.00 19.19 41.94
N ALA A 128 -28.18 19.41 42.57
CA ALA A 128 -29.13 18.33 42.85
C ALA A 128 -29.91 17.96 41.60
N ASN A 129 -29.96 16.68 41.28
CA ASN A 129 -30.62 16.14 40.12
C ASN A 129 -32.15 16.07 40.34
N PHE A 130 -32.94 16.61 39.41
CA PHE A 130 -34.41 16.52 39.49
C PHE A 130 -35.07 15.89 38.26
N ALA A 131 -34.31 15.61 37.21
CA ALA A 131 -34.73 14.80 36.11
C ALA A 131 -33.52 14.07 35.48
N ARG A 132 -33.66 12.76 35.21
CA ARG A 132 -32.56 11.97 34.68
C ARG A 132 -33.02 10.75 33.90
N VAL A 133 -32.31 10.45 32.84
CA VAL A 133 -32.31 9.17 32.15
C VAL A 133 -30.88 8.65 32.03
N PRO A 134 -30.65 7.37 32.26
CA PRO A 134 -31.52 6.36 32.85
C PRO A 134 -31.63 6.49 34.39
N ASN A 135 -32.46 5.65 35.00
CA ASN A 135 -32.59 5.45 36.44
C ASN A 135 -33.04 6.68 37.23
N PRO A 136 -34.15 7.35 36.88
CA PRO A 136 -34.65 8.52 37.61
C PRO A 136 -34.93 8.23 39.06
N GLU A 137 -35.54 7.08 39.36
CA GLU A 137 -36.02 6.69 40.69
C GLU A 137 -34.92 6.66 41.76
N THR A 138 -33.69 6.31 41.35
CA THR A 138 -32.56 6.17 42.28
C THR A 138 -31.68 7.42 42.36
N THR A 139 -31.90 8.38 41.45
CA THR A 139 -30.97 9.49 41.26
C THR A 139 -31.57 10.87 41.51
N ILE A 140 -32.90 11.01 41.47
CA ILE A 140 -33.57 12.28 41.84
C ILE A 140 -33.25 12.66 43.31
N GLY A 141 -32.87 13.91 43.52
CA GLY A 141 -32.40 14.43 44.79
C GLY A 141 -30.92 14.18 45.12
N ARG A 142 -30.23 13.37 44.34
CA ARG A 142 -28.77 13.19 44.48
C ARG A 142 -28.01 14.30 43.73
N HIS A 143 -26.87 14.69 44.29
CA HIS A 143 -25.99 15.60 43.59
C HIS A 143 -25.30 14.92 42.42
N ALA A 144 -24.87 15.74 41.46
CA ALA A 144 -23.99 15.29 40.36
C ALA A 144 -22.79 14.50 40.90
N SER A 145 -22.25 13.60 40.09
CA SER A 145 -21.01 12.91 40.47
C SER A 145 -19.88 13.92 40.76
N PRO A 146 -18.91 13.60 41.61
CA PRO A 146 -17.86 14.55 41.99
C PRO A 146 -17.11 15.13 40.78
N SER A 147 -16.87 14.31 39.76
CA SER A 147 -16.22 14.73 38.52
C SER A 147 -17.06 15.71 37.68
N LEU A 148 -18.37 15.45 37.56
CA LEU A 148 -19.27 16.36 36.85
C LEU A 148 -19.50 17.63 37.66
N PHE A 149 -19.71 17.50 38.98
CA PHE A 149 -19.93 18.62 39.90
C PHE A 149 -18.78 19.63 39.81
N SER A 150 -17.53 19.16 39.91
CA SER A 150 -16.34 20.02 39.84
C SER A 150 -16.28 20.82 38.53
N VAL A 151 -16.57 20.19 37.39
CA VAL A 151 -16.51 20.87 36.08
C VAL A 151 -17.69 21.79 35.88
N MET A 152 -18.88 21.36 36.26
CA MET A 152 -20.13 22.09 36.10
C MET A 152 -20.13 23.42 36.86
N PHE A 153 -19.48 23.49 38.01
CA PHE A 153 -19.35 24.73 38.80
C PHE A 153 -18.08 25.54 38.50
N SER A 154 -17.23 25.09 37.63
CA SER A 154 -16.04 25.83 37.19
C SER A 154 -16.28 26.72 35.97
N ALA A 155 -17.33 26.46 35.15
CA ALA A 155 -17.63 27.17 33.93
C ALA A 155 -19.15 27.28 33.69
N LYS A 156 -19.59 28.25 32.88
CA LYS A 156 -21.01 28.39 32.49
C LYS A 156 -21.46 27.29 31.55
N GLU A 157 -20.58 26.80 30.68
CA GLU A 157 -20.82 25.72 29.74
C GLU A 157 -19.52 25.00 29.46
N GLY A 158 -19.58 23.77 29.02
CA GLY A 158 -18.39 23.02 28.69
C GLY A 158 -18.64 21.57 28.37
N GLN A 159 -17.55 20.89 28.03
CA GLN A 159 -17.49 19.43 27.85
C GLN A 159 -16.31 18.90 28.65
N ALA A 160 -16.51 17.76 29.28
CA ALA A 160 -15.47 17.10 30.06
C ALA A 160 -15.67 15.60 30.15
N ARG A 161 -14.56 14.89 30.36
CA ARG A 161 -14.64 13.49 30.79
C ARG A 161 -15.07 13.43 32.24
N THR A 162 -16.17 12.76 32.48
CA THR A 162 -16.77 12.62 33.81
C THR A 162 -17.09 11.15 34.08
N THR A 163 -17.52 10.86 35.27
CA THR A 163 -18.00 9.53 35.63
C THR A 163 -19.45 9.66 36.11
N SER A 164 -20.31 8.78 35.61
CA SER A 164 -21.72 8.77 36.08
C SER A 164 -21.83 8.37 37.55
N LEU A 165 -23.04 8.48 38.12
CA LEU A 165 -23.31 8.01 39.50
C LEU A 165 -23.15 6.49 39.64
N GLU A 166 -23.24 5.75 38.54
CA GLU A 166 -23.06 4.31 38.43
C GLU A 166 -21.61 3.91 38.14
N GLY A 167 -20.67 4.86 38.06
CA GLY A 167 -19.25 4.60 37.79
C GLY A 167 -18.89 4.47 36.31
N VAL A 168 -19.80 4.81 35.37
CA VAL A 168 -19.53 4.71 33.92
C VAL A 168 -18.78 5.96 33.45
N PRO A 169 -17.63 5.81 32.77
CA PRO A 169 -16.94 6.93 32.14
C PRO A 169 -17.78 7.53 30.99
N LEU A 170 -18.00 8.84 31.05
CA LEU A 170 -18.81 9.61 30.12
C LEU A 170 -18.01 10.77 29.53
N LEU A 171 -18.28 11.09 28.27
CA LEU A 171 -18.03 12.43 27.75
C LEU A 171 -19.31 13.23 27.93
N THR A 172 -19.27 14.23 28.81
CA THR A 172 -20.46 15.00 29.21
C THR A 172 -20.32 16.45 28.79
N ALA A 173 -21.37 16.98 28.16
CA ALA A 173 -21.55 18.39 27.93
C ALA A 173 -22.60 18.95 28.90
N PHE A 174 -22.44 20.18 29.32
CA PHE A 174 -23.38 20.88 30.21
C PHE A 174 -23.45 22.37 29.87
N VAL A 175 -24.55 23.01 30.28
CA VAL A 175 -24.74 24.45 30.10
C VAL A 175 -25.59 25.01 31.25
N HIS A 176 -25.23 26.17 31.76
CA HIS A 176 -26.08 26.93 32.70
C HIS A 176 -27.08 27.76 31.91
N SER A 177 -28.36 27.60 32.24
CA SER A 177 -29.39 28.45 31.63
C SER A 177 -29.41 29.82 32.31
N ASP A 178 -29.13 30.86 31.58
CA ASP A 178 -29.21 32.25 32.09
C ASP A 178 -30.62 32.63 32.54
N LEU A 179 -31.68 31.99 31.98
CA LEU A 179 -33.08 32.29 32.32
C LEU A 179 -33.56 31.58 33.57
N ILE A 180 -33.29 30.26 33.66
CA ILE A 180 -33.88 29.39 34.71
C ILE A 180 -32.89 28.93 35.74
N ARG A 181 -31.60 29.19 35.54
CA ARG A 181 -30.47 28.81 36.40
C ARG A 181 -30.35 27.30 36.67
N TRP A 182 -31.10 26.48 35.96
CA TRP A 182 -30.91 25.02 35.94
C TRP A 182 -29.83 24.62 34.96
N ILE A 183 -29.25 23.47 35.20
CA ILE A 183 -28.09 22.99 34.46
C ILE A 183 -28.43 21.67 33.78
N PRO A 184 -28.89 21.67 32.55
CA PRO A 184 -28.95 20.46 31.76
C PRO A 184 -27.57 19.96 31.44
N ALA A 185 -27.38 18.63 31.50
CA ALA A 185 -26.18 17.94 31.15
C ALA A 185 -26.51 16.67 30.38
N ALA A 186 -25.75 16.39 29.33
CA ALA A 186 -25.89 15.22 28.50
C ALA A 186 -24.53 14.52 28.31
N GLY A 187 -24.47 13.28 28.70
CA GLY A 187 -23.27 12.45 28.63
C GLY A 187 -23.47 11.22 27.78
N ILE A 188 -22.47 10.83 27.03
CA ILE A 188 -22.41 9.57 26.30
C ILE A 188 -21.26 8.71 26.84
N ALA A 189 -21.47 7.40 26.93
CA ALA A 189 -20.44 6.51 27.40
C ALA A 189 -19.22 6.51 26.46
N GLU A 190 -18.00 6.68 26.99
CA GLU A 190 -16.77 6.71 26.19
C GLU A 190 -16.61 5.46 25.34
N LYS A 191 -16.99 4.29 25.85
CA LYS A 191 -16.94 3.03 25.10
C LYS A 191 -17.76 3.07 23.80
N THR A 192 -18.89 3.79 23.80
CA THR A 192 -19.76 3.94 22.63
C THR A 192 -19.10 4.73 21.52
N LEU A 193 -18.30 5.73 21.89
CA LEU A 193 -17.55 6.53 20.92
C LEU A 193 -16.33 5.80 20.36
N VAL A 194 -15.63 5.03 21.21
CA VAL A 194 -14.37 4.37 20.87
C VAL A 194 -14.59 3.03 20.17
N ALA A 195 -15.59 2.26 20.58
CA ALA A 195 -15.82 0.90 20.07
C ALA A 195 -15.94 0.82 18.52
N PRO A 196 -16.73 1.67 17.83
CA PRO A 196 -16.82 1.61 16.38
C PRO A 196 -15.49 1.95 15.69
N VAL A 197 -14.73 2.90 16.24
CA VAL A 197 -13.42 3.29 15.70
C VAL A 197 -12.43 2.13 15.81
N VAL A 198 -12.33 1.51 16.99
CA VAL A 198 -11.46 0.36 17.22
C VAL A 198 -11.86 -0.81 16.32
N ARG A 199 -13.15 -1.10 16.22
CA ARG A 199 -13.65 -2.18 15.34
C ARG A 199 -13.29 -1.94 13.88
N THR A 200 -13.51 -0.72 13.38
CA THR A 200 -13.15 -0.36 11.99
C THR A 200 -11.65 -0.48 11.78
N PHE A 201 -10.84 0.00 12.71
CA PHE A 201 -9.39 -0.12 12.65
C PHE A 201 -8.93 -1.57 12.60
N LEU A 202 -9.46 -2.43 13.47
CA LEU A 202 -9.10 -3.86 13.48
C LEU A 202 -9.51 -4.56 12.18
N LEU A 203 -10.69 -4.25 11.64
CA LEU A 203 -11.14 -4.82 10.37
C LEU A 203 -10.25 -4.39 9.19
N THR A 204 -9.91 -3.10 9.11
CA THR A 204 -9.03 -2.61 8.05
C THR A 204 -7.62 -3.15 8.18
N ALA A 205 -7.10 -3.28 9.38
CA ALA A 205 -5.80 -3.91 9.64
C ALA A 205 -5.80 -5.40 9.23
N ALA A 206 -6.85 -6.14 9.58
CA ALA A 206 -6.99 -7.55 9.21
C ALA A 206 -7.05 -7.75 7.68
N ILE A 207 -7.81 -6.90 6.98
CA ILE A 207 -7.87 -6.91 5.51
C ILE A 207 -6.48 -6.59 4.92
N GLY A 208 -5.79 -5.59 5.45
CA GLY A 208 -4.44 -5.23 5.00
C GLY A 208 -3.43 -6.36 5.15
N ILE A 209 -3.44 -7.05 6.30
CA ILE A 209 -2.58 -8.22 6.56
C ILE A 209 -2.93 -9.38 5.60
N ALA A 210 -4.22 -9.64 5.37
CA ALA A 210 -4.66 -10.68 4.44
C ALA A 210 -4.20 -10.38 3.00
N MET A 211 -4.34 -9.15 2.53
CA MET A 211 -3.86 -8.72 1.20
C MET A 211 -2.35 -8.84 1.06
N LEU A 212 -1.60 -8.46 2.11
CA LEU A 212 -0.14 -8.63 2.14
C LEU A 212 0.26 -10.10 2.05
N GLY A 213 -0.43 -10.98 2.79
CA GLY A 213 -0.20 -12.42 2.75
C GLY A 213 -0.48 -13.02 1.36
N ILE A 214 -1.57 -12.62 0.72
CA ILE A 214 -1.91 -13.06 -0.64
C ILE A 214 -0.84 -12.57 -1.64
N GLY A 215 -0.45 -11.29 -1.54
CA GLY A 215 0.60 -10.71 -2.39
C GLY A 215 1.94 -11.43 -2.25
N LEU A 216 2.35 -11.75 -1.02
CA LEU A 216 3.57 -12.50 -0.74
C LEU A 216 3.49 -13.93 -1.29
N ALA A 217 2.38 -14.62 -1.09
CA ALA A 217 2.17 -15.98 -1.63
C ALA A 217 2.22 -15.98 -3.17
N PHE A 218 1.61 -14.97 -3.80
CA PHE A 218 1.68 -14.80 -5.24
C PHE A 218 3.11 -14.53 -5.74
N ALA A 219 3.84 -13.65 -5.07
CA ALA A 219 5.23 -13.33 -5.41
C ALA A 219 6.15 -14.58 -5.31
N ILE A 220 6.00 -15.37 -4.23
CA ILE A 220 6.75 -16.62 -4.06
C ILE A 220 6.40 -17.61 -5.19
N ARG A 221 5.12 -17.76 -5.51
CA ARG A 221 4.68 -18.66 -6.59
C ARG A 221 5.23 -18.23 -7.95
N MET A 222 5.21 -16.93 -8.25
CA MET A 222 5.80 -16.41 -9.50
C MET A 222 7.31 -16.65 -9.55
N ALA A 223 8.04 -16.37 -8.48
CA ALA A 223 9.49 -16.62 -8.42
C ALA A 223 9.84 -18.10 -8.65
N THR A 224 9.09 -19.00 -8.03
CA THR A 224 9.32 -20.46 -8.23
C THR A 224 8.97 -20.92 -9.64
N THR A 225 7.96 -20.31 -10.27
CA THR A 225 7.58 -20.65 -11.65
C THR A 225 8.62 -20.18 -12.64
N ILE A 226 9.15 -18.96 -12.47
CA ILE A 226 10.21 -18.42 -13.33
C ILE A 226 11.49 -19.27 -13.20
N ALA A 227 11.92 -19.56 -11.96
CA ALA A 227 13.10 -20.39 -11.75
C ALA A 227 12.99 -21.77 -12.40
N ARG A 228 11.81 -22.42 -12.33
CA ARG A 228 11.56 -23.70 -13.02
C ARG A 228 11.61 -23.57 -14.55
N ALA A 229 11.06 -22.49 -15.09
CA ALA A 229 11.10 -22.24 -16.54
C ALA A 229 12.53 -22.03 -17.03
N GLU A 230 13.36 -21.29 -16.31
CA GLU A 230 14.78 -21.10 -16.64
C GLU A 230 15.55 -22.43 -16.62
N THR A 231 15.37 -23.24 -15.57
CA THR A 231 16.02 -24.56 -15.49
C THR A 231 15.62 -25.46 -16.65
N LEU A 232 14.32 -25.48 -17.01
CA LEU A 232 13.84 -26.25 -18.14
C LEU A 232 14.43 -25.76 -19.48
N HIS A 233 14.54 -24.43 -19.63
CA HIS A 233 15.14 -23.82 -20.82
C HIS A 233 16.60 -24.23 -20.98
N GLU A 234 17.39 -24.19 -19.90
CA GLU A 234 18.78 -24.64 -19.93
C GLU A 234 18.91 -26.13 -20.31
N LEU A 235 18.07 -27.00 -19.73
CA LEU A 235 18.08 -28.43 -20.08
C LEU A 235 17.72 -28.67 -21.54
N LEU A 236 16.77 -27.92 -22.10
CA LEU A 236 16.41 -28.05 -23.52
C LEU A 236 17.53 -27.59 -24.45
N ILE A 237 18.22 -26.51 -24.10
CA ILE A 237 19.40 -26.06 -24.86
C ILE A 237 20.51 -27.11 -24.86
N ASP A 238 20.80 -27.70 -23.68
CA ASP A 238 21.81 -28.75 -23.58
C ASP A 238 21.45 -30.00 -24.41
N GLU A 239 20.19 -30.42 -24.36
CA GLU A 239 19.72 -31.55 -25.20
C GLU A 239 19.84 -31.25 -26.69
N ILE A 240 19.48 -30.04 -27.14
CA ILE A 240 19.64 -29.62 -28.54
C ILE A 240 21.12 -29.64 -28.93
N ASN A 241 21.98 -29.09 -28.10
CA ASN A 241 23.41 -29.09 -28.33
C ASN A 241 23.99 -30.50 -28.49
N HIS A 242 23.57 -31.41 -27.58
CA HIS A 242 23.98 -32.80 -27.62
C HIS A 242 23.48 -33.48 -28.92
N ARG A 243 22.24 -33.22 -29.35
CA ARG A 243 21.70 -33.78 -30.62
C ARG A 243 22.42 -33.23 -31.86
N VAL A 244 22.76 -31.93 -31.90
CA VAL A 244 23.53 -31.35 -33.00
C VAL A 244 24.91 -31.99 -33.11
N LYS A 245 25.62 -32.18 -31.98
CA LYS A 245 26.91 -32.90 -31.94
C LYS A 245 26.79 -34.33 -32.49
N ASN A 246 25.76 -35.06 -32.08
CA ASN A 246 25.49 -36.42 -32.54
C ASN A 246 25.19 -36.46 -34.03
N THR A 247 24.41 -35.51 -34.55
CA THR A 247 24.09 -35.39 -35.97
C THR A 247 25.34 -35.10 -36.79
N LEU A 248 26.19 -34.18 -36.34
CA LEU A 248 27.47 -33.89 -37.01
C LEU A 248 28.38 -35.11 -37.03
N ALA A 249 28.49 -35.88 -35.95
CA ALA A 249 29.26 -37.14 -35.88
C ALA A 249 28.68 -38.18 -36.84
N THR A 250 27.36 -38.30 -36.95
CA THR A 250 26.70 -39.20 -37.92
C THR A 250 26.97 -38.81 -39.38
N VAL A 251 26.87 -37.49 -39.69
CA VAL A 251 27.21 -36.96 -41.02
C VAL A 251 28.69 -37.27 -41.34
N GLN A 252 29.58 -37.09 -40.37
CA GLN A 252 30.99 -37.41 -40.54
C GLN A 252 31.23 -38.92 -40.83
N SER A 253 30.52 -39.79 -40.10
CA SER A 253 30.61 -41.25 -40.34
C SER A 253 30.08 -41.65 -41.71
N LEU A 254 28.89 -41.12 -42.12
CA LEU A 254 28.33 -41.38 -43.46
C LEU A 254 29.21 -40.85 -44.57
N ALA A 255 29.77 -39.68 -44.43
CA ALA A 255 30.73 -39.15 -45.39
C ALA A 255 31.97 -40.04 -45.51
N SER A 256 32.49 -40.46 -44.37
CA SER A 256 33.65 -41.38 -44.34
C SER A 256 33.36 -42.71 -45.01
N GLN A 257 32.14 -43.24 -44.92
CA GLN A 257 31.72 -44.47 -45.59
C GLN A 257 31.48 -44.24 -47.10
N THR A 258 30.84 -43.16 -47.47
CA THR A 258 30.52 -42.85 -48.87
C THR A 258 31.75 -42.59 -49.70
N PHE A 259 32.75 -41.92 -49.12
CA PHE A 259 34.03 -41.65 -49.82
C PHE A 259 35.00 -42.84 -49.80
N ARG A 260 34.65 -43.99 -49.18
CA ARG A 260 35.47 -45.18 -49.16
C ARG A 260 35.63 -45.86 -50.51
N SER A 261 34.66 -45.72 -51.40
CA SER A 261 34.59 -46.47 -52.66
C SER A 261 34.80 -45.55 -53.88
N GLY A 262 36.04 -45.11 -54.15
CA GLY A 262 36.37 -44.53 -55.43
C GLY A 262 36.58 -43.00 -55.49
N THR A 263 36.64 -42.27 -54.44
CA THR A 263 36.94 -40.83 -54.41
C THR A 263 38.38 -40.60 -53.89
N ASP A 264 39.04 -39.57 -54.43
CA ASP A 264 40.37 -39.13 -53.97
C ASP A 264 40.42 -38.92 -52.43
N ALA A 265 41.32 -39.60 -51.74
CA ALA A 265 41.54 -39.51 -50.31
C ALA A 265 41.74 -38.04 -49.84
N ALA A 266 42.25 -37.20 -50.72
CA ALA A 266 42.42 -35.77 -50.44
C ALA A 266 41.09 -35.03 -50.27
N SER A 267 40.05 -35.34 -51.03
CA SER A 267 38.73 -34.75 -50.96
C SER A 267 37.99 -35.14 -49.68
N ARG A 268 38.13 -36.39 -49.25
CA ARG A 268 37.62 -36.90 -47.99
C ARG A 268 38.26 -36.22 -46.77
N ASN A 269 39.58 -36.16 -46.73
CA ASN A 269 40.31 -35.50 -45.66
C ASN A 269 39.91 -33.98 -45.53
N LYS A 270 39.64 -33.32 -46.64
CA LYS A 270 39.16 -31.95 -46.65
C LYS A 270 37.75 -31.81 -46.04
N PHE A 271 36.83 -32.73 -46.35
CA PHE A 271 35.48 -32.74 -45.81
C PHE A 271 35.50 -32.97 -44.29
N ASP A 272 36.27 -34.01 -43.82
CA ASP A 272 36.37 -34.33 -42.40
C ASP A 272 36.97 -33.18 -41.61
N ALA A 273 38.01 -32.50 -42.15
CA ALA A 273 38.61 -31.36 -41.48
C ALA A 273 37.64 -30.15 -41.33
N ARG A 274 36.81 -29.90 -42.37
CA ARG A 274 35.78 -28.84 -42.32
C ARG A 274 34.70 -29.15 -41.32
N LEU A 275 34.24 -30.39 -41.26
CA LEU A 275 33.23 -30.83 -40.28
C LEU A 275 33.74 -30.72 -38.85
N ALA A 276 35.00 -31.05 -38.64
CA ALA A 276 35.68 -30.86 -37.36
C ALA A 276 35.81 -29.38 -36.98
N SER A 277 36.07 -28.49 -37.95
CA SER A 277 36.08 -27.04 -37.69
C SER A 277 34.71 -26.50 -37.31
N LEU A 278 33.63 -26.96 -37.97
CA LEU A 278 32.25 -26.61 -37.63
C LEU A 278 31.89 -27.12 -36.24
N GLY A 279 32.36 -28.33 -35.86
CA GLY A 279 32.17 -28.85 -34.49
C GLY A 279 32.81 -27.96 -33.43
N ARG A 280 34.03 -27.48 -33.68
CA ARG A 280 34.73 -26.57 -32.74
C ARG A 280 34.03 -25.22 -32.64
N ALA A 281 33.57 -24.64 -33.75
CA ALA A 281 32.77 -23.41 -33.72
C ALA A 281 31.49 -23.60 -32.88
N HIS A 282 30.83 -24.75 -33.05
CA HIS A 282 29.67 -25.11 -32.25
C HIS A 282 30.01 -25.23 -30.73
N ASP A 283 31.16 -25.82 -30.38
CA ASP A 283 31.61 -25.94 -29.00
C ASP A 283 31.82 -24.56 -28.33
N VAL A 284 32.47 -23.63 -29.05
CA VAL A 284 32.66 -22.24 -28.61
C VAL A 284 31.32 -21.57 -28.36
N LEU A 285 30.37 -21.69 -29.29
CA LEU A 285 29.03 -21.09 -29.16
C LEU A 285 28.19 -21.73 -28.03
N SER A 286 28.29 -23.05 -27.89
CA SER A 286 27.59 -23.79 -26.85
C SER A 286 28.06 -23.35 -25.43
N ALA A 287 29.35 -23.16 -25.23
CA ALA A 287 29.93 -22.66 -23.99
C ALA A 287 29.44 -21.24 -23.61
N LYS A 288 29.04 -20.47 -24.61
CA LYS A 288 28.50 -19.08 -24.45
C LYS A 288 26.98 -19.01 -24.65
N LYS A 289 26.24 -20.10 -24.48
CA LYS A 289 24.75 -20.16 -24.61
C LYS A 289 24.24 -19.59 -25.94
N TRP A 290 25.04 -19.67 -27.03
CA TRP A 290 24.71 -19.13 -28.36
C TRP A 290 24.58 -17.61 -28.46
N GLU A 291 25.01 -16.86 -27.44
CA GLU A 291 24.98 -15.40 -27.45
C GLU A 291 26.09 -14.78 -28.36
N GLY A 292 26.94 -15.65 -28.92
CA GLY A 292 28.13 -15.25 -29.68
C GLY A 292 29.42 -15.57 -28.94
N ALA A 293 30.55 -15.10 -29.47
CA ALA A 293 31.86 -15.26 -28.81
C ALA A 293 32.81 -14.10 -29.17
N ASP A 294 33.82 -13.89 -28.37
CA ASP A 294 34.88 -12.93 -28.67
C ASP A 294 35.72 -13.42 -29.87
N ILE A 295 36.09 -12.52 -30.75
CA ILE A 295 36.89 -12.83 -31.95
C ILE A 295 38.21 -13.52 -31.58
N GLY A 296 38.88 -13.12 -30.52
CA GLY A 296 40.12 -13.72 -30.03
C GLY A 296 39.92 -15.18 -29.63
N GLU A 297 38.80 -15.52 -28.95
CA GLU A 297 38.46 -16.90 -28.59
C GLU A 297 38.24 -17.76 -29.81
N VAL A 298 37.58 -17.22 -30.86
CA VAL A 298 37.32 -17.92 -32.11
C VAL A 298 38.60 -18.18 -32.87
N VAL A 299 39.47 -17.16 -33.00
CA VAL A 299 40.76 -17.28 -33.65
C VAL A 299 41.62 -18.32 -32.93
N ALA A 300 41.71 -18.24 -31.60
CA ALA A 300 42.48 -19.19 -30.75
C ALA A 300 41.99 -20.65 -30.93
N ALA A 301 40.67 -20.88 -30.77
CA ALA A 301 40.09 -22.22 -30.90
C ALA A 301 40.23 -22.81 -32.32
N THR A 302 40.11 -21.96 -33.34
CA THR A 302 40.22 -22.43 -34.75
C THR A 302 41.66 -22.79 -35.11
N LEU A 303 42.63 -21.99 -34.65
CA LEU A 303 44.05 -22.17 -34.99
C LEU A 303 44.81 -23.10 -34.09
N GLU A 304 44.25 -23.49 -32.92
CA GLU A 304 44.88 -24.39 -31.92
C GLU A 304 45.50 -25.65 -32.57
N PRO A 305 44.83 -26.45 -33.45
CA PRO A 305 45.39 -27.65 -34.02
C PRO A 305 46.64 -27.40 -34.87
N PHE A 306 46.68 -26.22 -35.51
CA PHE A 306 47.81 -25.80 -36.36
C PHE A 306 48.94 -25.20 -35.50
N ALA A 307 48.58 -24.50 -34.44
CA ALA A 307 49.55 -23.97 -33.49
C ALA A 307 50.28 -25.09 -32.70
N SER A 308 49.53 -26.10 -32.25
CA SER A 308 50.08 -27.29 -31.60
C SER A 308 51.03 -28.08 -32.51
N ALA A 309 50.66 -28.21 -33.78
CA ALA A 309 51.51 -28.85 -34.79
C ALA A 309 52.74 -28.00 -35.21
N SER A 310 52.71 -26.71 -35.00
CA SER A 310 53.75 -25.75 -35.41
C SER A 310 54.02 -24.72 -34.30
N PRO A 311 54.63 -25.10 -33.17
CA PRO A 311 54.81 -24.19 -32.04
C PRO A 311 55.53 -22.89 -32.39
N HIS A 312 55.03 -21.76 -31.83
CA HIS A 312 55.61 -20.40 -32.04
C HIS A 312 55.59 -19.85 -33.46
N ARG A 313 54.92 -20.54 -34.43
CA ARG A 313 54.86 -20.07 -35.82
C ARG A 313 53.54 -19.36 -36.17
N ILE A 314 52.54 -19.44 -35.31
CA ILE A 314 51.29 -18.73 -35.46
C ILE A 314 51.18 -17.72 -34.31
N ALA A 315 51.04 -16.46 -34.68
CA ALA A 315 50.78 -15.36 -33.77
C ALA A 315 49.46 -14.66 -34.14
N PHE A 316 48.68 -14.28 -33.11
CA PHE A 316 47.49 -13.51 -33.32
C PHE A 316 47.34 -12.47 -32.21
N ASP A 317 46.84 -11.28 -32.59
CA ASP A 317 46.62 -10.16 -31.71
C ASP A 317 45.51 -9.24 -32.23
N GLY A 318 44.74 -8.64 -31.33
CA GLY A 318 43.70 -7.66 -31.66
C GLY A 318 42.80 -7.30 -30.52
N ALA A 319 41.93 -6.36 -30.74
CA ALA A 319 40.96 -5.90 -29.73
C ALA A 319 39.90 -6.96 -29.42
N SER A 320 39.36 -6.97 -28.19
CA SER A 320 38.19 -7.77 -27.83
C SER A 320 36.98 -7.24 -28.60
N VAL A 321 36.35 -8.08 -29.40
CA VAL A 321 35.16 -7.74 -30.18
C VAL A 321 34.16 -8.89 -30.10
N PRO A 322 32.98 -8.68 -29.51
CA PRO A 322 31.94 -9.69 -29.48
C PRO A 322 31.35 -9.89 -30.89
N MET A 323 31.18 -11.15 -31.28
CA MET A 323 30.62 -11.52 -32.57
C MET A 323 29.34 -12.31 -32.43
N SER A 324 28.41 -12.12 -33.39
CA SER A 324 27.21 -12.96 -33.49
C SER A 324 27.55 -14.41 -33.80
N SER A 325 26.65 -15.34 -33.42
CA SER A 325 26.83 -16.78 -33.68
C SER A 325 27.11 -17.09 -35.16
N ARG A 326 26.49 -16.34 -36.07
CA ARG A 326 26.69 -16.45 -37.52
C ARG A 326 28.12 -16.06 -37.94
N ALA A 327 28.61 -14.94 -37.36
CA ALA A 327 29.97 -14.47 -37.60
C ALA A 327 31.03 -15.46 -37.07
N VAL A 328 30.81 -16.04 -35.90
CA VAL A 328 31.68 -17.07 -35.32
C VAL A 328 31.85 -18.26 -36.24
N VAL A 329 30.74 -18.82 -36.77
CA VAL A 329 30.78 -19.98 -37.66
C VAL A 329 31.53 -19.66 -38.94
N MET A 330 31.21 -18.52 -39.56
CA MET A 330 31.83 -18.14 -40.85
C MET A 330 33.31 -17.82 -40.69
N LEU A 331 33.69 -17.08 -39.64
CA LEU A 331 35.10 -16.77 -39.41
C LEU A 331 35.91 -18.04 -39.13
N SER A 332 35.37 -18.98 -38.32
CA SER A 332 36.01 -20.29 -38.08
C SER A 332 36.26 -21.07 -39.35
N LEU A 333 35.28 -21.11 -40.26
CA LEU A 333 35.46 -21.79 -41.53
C LEU A 333 36.53 -21.14 -42.42
N VAL A 334 36.54 -19.82 -42.53
CA VAL A 334 37.54 -19.06 -43.31
C VAL A 334 38.94 -19.24 -42.73
N LEU A 335 39.10 -19.06 -41.42
CA LEU A 335 40.39 -19.24 -40.73
C LEU A 335 40.93 -20.69 -40.89
N HIS A 336 40.03 -21.67 -40.80
CA HIS A 336 40.41 -23.07 -41.00
C HIS A 336 40.89 -23.34 -42.45
N GLU A 337 40.20 -22.76 -43.46
CA GLU A 337 40.65 -22.88 -44.85
C GLU A 337 42.00 -22.20 -45.05
N LEU A 338 42.20 -20.99 -44.53
CA LEU A 338 43.49 -20.28 -44.59
C LEU A 338 44.60 -21.08 -43.91
N ALA A 339 44.39 -21.59 -42.67
CA ALA A 339 45.35 -22.36 -41.96
C ALA A 339 45.70 -23.70 -42.63
N THR A 340 44.69 -24.35 -43.23
CA THR A 340 44.89 -25.59 -44.00
C THR A 340 45.72 -25.32 -45.26
N ASN A 341 45.45 -24.19 -45.97
CA ASN A 341 46.24 -23.78 -47.12
C ASN A 341 47.68 -23.42 -46.75
N ALA A 342 47.86 -22.70 -45.65
CA ALA A 342 49.19 -22.37 -45.11
C ALA A 342 50.01 -23.65 -44.76
N ALA A 343 49.36 -24.66 -44.17
CA ALA A 343 49.99 -25.92 -43.81
C ALA A 343 50.36 -26.79 -45.04
N LYS A 344 49.54 -26.76 -46.08
CA LYS A 344 49.74 -27.59 -47.27
C LYS A 344 50.61 -26.96 -48.36
N TYR A 345 50.46 -25.70 -48.57
CA TYR A 345 51.00 -24.97 -49.72
C TYR A 345 51.73 -23.68 -49.37
N GLY A 346 51.42 -23.11 -48.17
CA GLY A 346 51.91 -21.80 -47.75
C GLY A 346 53.01 -21.84 -46.67
N ALA A 347 53.05 -20.84 -45.83
CA ALA A 347 54.10 -20.58 -44.87
C ALA A 347 54.31 -21.74 -43.88
N LEU A 348 53.25 -22.41 -43.42
CA LEU A 348 53.38 -23.50 -42.44
C LEU A 348 53.90 -24.81 -43.05
N SER A 349 54.03 -24.93 -44.39
CA SER A 349 54.57 -26.11 -45.08
C SER A 349 56.08 -26.23 -44.92
N VAL A 350 56.78 -25.18 -44.51
CA VAL A 350 58.23 -25.15 -44.30
C VAL A 350 58.60 -24.71 -42.86
N PRO A 351 59.70 -25.13 -42.26
CA PRO A 351 60.04 -24.88 -40.88
C PRO A 351 60.17 -23.40 -40.47
N VAL A 352 60.57 -22.55 -41.36
CA VAL A 352 60.88 -21.12 -41.13
C VAL A 352 59.65 -20.21 -41.30
N GLY A 353 58.62 -20.71 -41.95
CA GLY A 353 57.42 -19.91 -42.30
C GLY A 353 56.57 -19.61 -41.04
N ARG A 354 55.93 -18.46 -41.10
CA ARG A 354 55.11 -17.89 -40.04
C ARG A 354 53.76 -17.38 -40.56
N VAL A 355 52.80 -17.40 -39.68
CA VAL A 355 51.45 -16.83 -39.88
C VAL A 355 51.22 -15.78 -38.79
N ALA A 356 50.76 -14.61 -39.20
CA ALA A 356 50.30 -13.56 -38.29
C ALA A 356 48.82 -13.23 -38.63
N VAL A 357 48.01 -13.20 -37.56
CA VAL A 357 46.60 -12.77 -37.66
C VAL A 357 46.41 -11.57 -36.74
N SER A 358 45.95 -10.48 -37.30
CA SER A 358 45.66 -9.26 -36.53
C SER A 358 44.30 -8.71 -36.92
N TRP A 359 43.64 -8.09 -35.96
CA TRP A 359 42.35 -7.45 -36.21
C TRP A 359 42.18 -6.16 -35.42
N THR A 360 41.38 -5.24 -35.98
CA THR A 360 40.96 -3.99 -35.38
C THR A 360 39.46 -3.81 -35.53
N LEU A 361 38.86 -3.09 -34.60
CA LEU A 361 37.51 -2.59 -34.79
C LEU A 361 37.59 -1.16 -35.31
N GLU A 362 37.15 -0.97 -36.55
CA GLU A 362 37.14 0.32 -37.24
C GLU A 362 35.88 1.13 -36.89
N PRO A 363 35.84 2.45 -37.17
CA PRO A 363 34.59 3.21 -37.11
C PRO A 363 33.46 2.56 -37.90
N HIS A 364 32.20 2.76 -37.41
CA HIS A 364 30.98 2.14 -37.96
C HIS A 364 30.89 0.63 -37.72
N ASP A 365 31.46 0.15 -36.62
CA ASP A 365 31.31 -1.24 -36.15
C ASP A 365 31.75 -2.30 -37.18
N THR A 366 32.86 -2.04 -37.84
CA THR A 366 33.42 -2.92 -38.84
C THR A 366 34.72 -3.54 -38.35
N VAL A 367 34.76 -4.87 -38.30
CA VAL A 367 36.00 -5.61 -38.01
C VAL A 367 36.85 -5.69 -39.26
N LYS A 368 38.13 -5.34 -39.15
CA LYS A 368 39.14 -5.54 -40.17
C LYS A 368 40.15 -6.56 -39.68
N LEU A 369 40.08 -7.79 -40.21
CA LEU A 369 41.00 -8.87 -39.91
C LEU A 369 41.98 -9.08 -41.03
N ASN A 370 43.26 -9.15 -40.68
CA ASN A 370 44.37 -9.40 -41.62
C ASN A 370 45.04 -10.72 -41.27
N TRP A 371 45.09 -11.61 -42.23
CA TRP A 371 45.92 -12.83 -42.25
C TRP A 371 47.14 -12.57 -43.11
N ARG A 372 48.33 -12.86 -42.57
CA ARG A 372 49.59 -12.69 -43.32
C ARG A 372 50.48 -13.90 -43.13
N GLU A 373 50.88 -14.47 -44.23
CA GLU A 373 51.92 -15.51 -44.32
C GLU A 373 53.27 -14.89 -44.67
N SER A 374 54.36 -15.44 -44.12
CA SER A 374 55.70 -15.00 -44.42
C SER A 374 56.72 -16.13 -44.28
N GLY A 375 57.85 -16.08 -44.95
CA GLY A 375 58.91 -17.05 -44.91
C GLY A 375 58.54 -18.44 -45.49
N GLY A 376 57.45 -18.51 -46.23
CA GLY A 376 56.99 -19.69 -46.92
C GLY A 376 57.63 -19.85 -48.34
N PRO A 377 57.22 -20.91 -49.08
CA PRO A 377 57.59 -21.03 -50.47
C PRO A 377 56.94 -19.87 -51.28
N PRO A 378 57.56 -19.48 -52.46
CA PRO A 378 56.97 -18.47 -53.31
C PRO A 378 55.55 -18.83 -53.73
N VAL A 379 54.57 -17.93 -53.43
CA VAL A 379 53.18 -18.18 -53.74
C VAL A 379 52.79 -17.51 -55.07
N GLY A 380 52.21 -18.28 -55.96
CA GLY A 380 51.61 -17.77 -57.20
C GLY A 380 50.06 -17.90 -57.11
N LYS A 381 49.42 -17.12 -57.99
CA LYS A 381 47.95 -17.23 -58.08
C LYS A 381 47.62 -18.63 -58.65
N PRO A 382 46.75 -19.40 -57.99
CA PRO A 382 46.46 -20.77 -58.42
C PRO A 382 45.69 -20.75 -59.78
N ASP A 383 46.04 -21.71 -60.62
CA ASP A 383 45.40 -21.85 -62.00
C ASP A 383 43.92 -22.28 -61.91
N ARG A 384 43.54 -22.90 -60.78
CA ARG A 384 42.16 -23.33 -60.54
C ARG A 384 41.64 -22.74 -59.25
N VAL A 385 40.46 -22.06 -59.28
CA VAL A 385 39.77 -21.58 -58.15
C VAL A 385 39.21 -22.78 -57.36
N GLY A 386 39.77 -23.02 -56.17
CA GLY A 386 39.32 -24.08 -55.32
C GLY A 386 38.12 -23.66 -54.50
N PHE A 387 37.52 -24.62 -53.76
CA PHE A 387 36.39 -24.35 -52.86
C PHE A 387 36.77 -23.34 -51.75
N GLY A 388 37.97 -23.41 -51.20
CA GLY A 388 38.43 -22.51 -50.15
C GLY A 388 38.43 -21.04 -50.61
N SER A 389 39.00 -20.75 -51.79
CA SER A 389 38.96 -19.40 -52.38
C SER A 389 37.53 -18.94 -52.64
N THR A 390 36.66 -19.83 -53.14
CA THR A 390 35.22 -19.51 -53.36
C THR A 390 34.50 -19.23 -52.05
N LEU A 391 34.78 -20.00 -50.98
CA LEU A 391 34.23 -19.76 -49.63
C LEU A 391 34.66 -18.40 -49.09
N ILE A 392 35.95 -18.07 -49.21
CA ILE A 392 36.52 -16.82 -48.69
C ILE A 392 35.98 -15.64 -49.47
N GLU A 393 36.10 -15.64 -50.80
CA GLU A 393 35.76 -14.50 -51.66
C GLU A 393 34.25 -14.30 -51.85
N LYS A 394 33.49 -15.39 -52.04
CA LYS A 394 32.04 -15.31 -52.34
C LYS A 394 31.18 -15.68 -51.12
N GLY A 395 31.50 -16.77 -50.43
CA GLY A 395 30.70 -17.27 -49.30
C GLY A 395 30.72 -16.31 -48.11
N PHE A 396 31.91 -15.82 -47.76
CA PHE A 396 32.09 -14.87 -46.65
C PHE A 396 31.38 -13.55 -46.97
N THR A 397 31.63 -12.97 -48.15
CA THR A 397 31.00 -11.71 -48.56
C THR A 397 29.46 -11.82 -48.57
N ALA A 398 28.90 -12.89 -49.13
CA ALA A 398 27.45 -13.08 -49.20
C ALA A 398 26.79 -13.29 -47.85
N GLN A 399 27.48 -13.92 -46.90
CA GLN A 399 26.90 -14.24 -45.58
C GLN A 399 27.15 -13.18 -44.55
N MET A 400 28.29 -12.50 -44.60
CA MET A 400 28.69 -11.50 -43.58
C MET A 400 28.36 -10.06 -44.01
N GLY A 401 28.00 -9.81 -45.27
CA GLY A 401 27.76 -8.45 -45.77
C GLY A 401 29.04 -7.60 -45.84
N GLY A 402 30.19 -8.26 -45.81
CA GLY A 402 31.51 -7.63 -45.79
C GLY A 402 32.30 -7.84 -47.10
N SER A 403 33.60 -7.70 -47.03
CA SER A 403 34.55 -7.96 -48.13
C SER A 403 35.67 -8.92 -47.72
N ALA A 404 36.17 -9.67 -48.67
CA ALA A 404 37.32 -10.54 -48.52
C ALA A 404 38.26 -10.38 -49.71
N THR A 405 39.52 -10.06 -49.44
CA THR A 405 40.52 -9.85 -50.49
C THR A 405 41.73 -10.75 -50.25
N LEU A 406 41.99 -11.63 -51.21
CA LEU A 406 43.17 -12.50 -51.23
C LEU A 406 44.24 -11.91 -52.16
N ARG A 407 45.45 -11.77 -51.67
CA ARG A 407 46.62 -11.34 -52.47
C ARG A 407 47.71 -12.39 -52.33
N TYR A 408 48.16 -12.87 -53.54
CA TYR A 408 49.23 -13.85 -53.69
C TYR A 408 50.50 -13.09 -54.04
N GLU A 409 51.37 -12.93 -53.08
CA GLU A 409 52.61 -12.18 -53.18
C GLU A 409 53.79 -13.16 -53.12
N ARG A 410 54.96 -12.80 -53.72
CA ARG A 410 56.11 -13.66 -53.66
C ARG A 410 56.56 -14.07 -52.28
N ASP A 411 56.34 -13.22 -51.33
CA ASP A 411 56.76 -13.43 -49.91
C ASP A 411 55.71 -14.19 -49.04
N GLY A 412 54.52 -14.45 -49.62
CA GLY A 412 53.44 -15.17 -48.93
C GLY A 412 52.02 -14.70 -49.30
N LEU A 413 51.01 -15.38 -48.75
CA LEU A 413 49.62 -15.03 -48.90
C LEU A 413 49.22 -13.95 -47.88
N THR A 414 48.47 -12.95 -48.34
CA THR A 414 47.74 -12.04 -47.46
C THR A 414 46.23 -12.14 -47.74
N CYS A 415 45.43 -12.15 -46.64
CA CYS A 415 43.99 -12.10 -46.74
C CYS A 415 43.47 -10.99 -45.83
N ALA A 416 42.75 -10.06 -46.40
CA ALA A 416 42.04 -9.02 -45.65
C ALA A 416 40.53 -9.31 -45.66
N LEU A 417 39.93 -9.37 -44.47
CA LEU A 417 38.51 -9.53 -44.21
C LEU A 417 37.95 -8.27 -43.58
N GLU A 418 36.88 -7.72 -44.13
CA GLU A 418 36.16 -6.60 -43.52
C GLU A 418 34.68 -7.02 -43.35
N PHE A 419 34.14 -6.93 -42.13
CA PHE A 419 32.78 -7.39 -41.86
C PHE A 419 32.19 -6.78 -40.58
N PRO A 420 30.87 -6.65 -40.49
CA PRO A 420 30.21 -6.30 -39.24
C PRO A 420 30.25 -7.49 -38.26
N PRO A 421 30.52 -7.29 -36.95
CA PRO A 421 30.58 -8.36 -35.98
C PRO A 421 29.19 -8.92 -35.60
N HIS A 422 28.11 -8.20 -35.91
CA HIS A 422 26.72 -8.50 -35.50
C HIS A 422 25.81 -8.91 -36.68
#